data_53a02262f5bb93da61a972af8d2eb5ff
#
_entry.id   53a02262f5bb93da61a972af8d2eb5ff
#
_cell.length_a   1.000
_cell.length_b   1.000
_cell.length_c   1.000
_cell.angle_alpha   90.00
_cell.angle_beta   90.00
_cell.angle_gamma   90.00
#
_symmetry.space_group_name_H-M   'P 1'
#
loop_
_entity.id
_entity.type
_entity.pdbx_description
1 polymer ?
#
loop_
_entity_poly.entity_id
_entity_poly.type
_entity_poly.pdbx_seq_one_letter_code
_entity_poly.pdbx_strand_id
1 'polypeptide(L)'
;MALHSDIPSRAEIERLLETDSTHCVSIYLPTHRVTQETTRDRLVLRDLTNQAIQQLNDAGADSDDVADIESHLLHLAEDDDEFWIDQADSLAIFASPNRFETHRLPNHLSASVEVSDQFHITPLLRAVSFPQAAWVLAIARGS
;
A
#
# COMPACT_ATOMS: atom_id res chain seq x y z
N MET A 1 5.17 15.82 19.72
CA MET A 1 5.62 14.61 19.04
C MET A 1 4.95 14.48 17.69
N ALA A 2 5.72 14.35 16.69
CA ALA A 2 5.16 14.21 15.35
C ALA A 2 4.42 12.89 15.19
N LEU A 3 3.38 12.92 14.40
CA LEU A 3 2.70 11.71 14.00
C LEU A 3 3.58 10.97 13.00
N HIS A 4 3.63 9.66 13.13
CA HIS A 4 4.42 8.84 12.23
C HIS A 4 3.61 8.51 10.99
N SER A 5 3.32 9.54 10.19
CA SER A 5 2.57 9.41 8.95
C SER A 5 3.48 9.70 7.78
N ASP A 6 3.38 8.88 6.76
CA ASP A 6 4.13 9.05 5.52
C ASP A 6 3.17 9.43 4.40
N ILE A 7 2.50 10.56 4.58
CA ILE A 7 1.53 11.02 3.59
C ILE A 7 2.29 11.32 2.30
N PRO A 8 1.88 10.71 1.18
CA PRO A 8 2.60 10.91 -0.07
C PRO A 8 2.49 12.34 -0.56
N SER A 9 3.57 12.82 -1.15
CA SER A 9 3.59 14.11 -1.78
C SER A 9 2.84 14.04 -3.11
N ARG A 10 2.57 15.22 -3.66
CA ARG A 10 1.96 15.34 -4.98
C ARG A 10 2.76 14.57 -6.02
N ALA A 11 4.09 14.74 -6.00
CA ALA A 11 4.97 14.07 -6.96
C ALA A 11 4.91 12.56 -6.80
N GLU A 12 4.80 12.07 -5.57
CA GLU A 12 4.72 10.63 -5.32
C GLU A 12 3.41 10.06 -5.85
N ILE A 13 2.30 10.79 -5.69
CA ILE A 13 1.01 10.35 -6.23
C ILE A 13 1.08 10.32 -7.76
N GLU A 14 1.69 11.33 -8.36
CA GLU A 14 1.85 11.36 -9.82
C GLU A 14 2.65 10.18 -10.32
N ARG A 15 3.71 9.81 -9.60
CA ARG A 15 4.51 8.64 -9.96
C ARG A 15 3.73 7.34 -9.86
N LEU A 16 2.87 7.23 -8.85
CA LEU A 16 2.00 6.05 -8.74
C LEU A 16 1.04 5.96 -9.91
N LEU A 17 0.46 7.08 -10.32
CA LEU A 17 -0.45 7.14 -11.46
C LEU A 17 0.25 6.81 -12.76
N GLU A 18 1.51 7.17 -12.88
CA GLU A 18 2.28 6.95 -14.11
C GLU A 18 2.91 5.57 -14.18
N THR A 19 2.87 4.80 -13.09
CA THR A 19 3.45 3.47 -13.08
C THR A 19 2.74 2.59 -14.09
N ASP A 20 3.52 2.07 -15.02
CA ASP A 20 3.04 1.22 -16.10
C ASP A 20 3.65 -0.15 -15.93
N SER A 21 2.92 -1.04 -15.30
CA SER A 21 3.38 -2.40 -15.06
C SER A 21 2.21 -3.34 -15.29
N THR A 22 2.52 -4.55 -15.76
CA THR A 22 1.49 -5.54 -16.03
C THR A 22 0.71 -5.89 -14.77
N HIS A 23 1.40 -5.94 -13.63
CA HIS A 23 0.77 -6.33 -12.38
C HIS A 23 1.18 -5.39 -11.26
N CYS A 24 0.23 -4.60 -10.78
CA CYS A 24 0.41 -3.70 -9.66
C CYS A 24 -0.44 -4.17 -8.49
N VAL A 25 0.17 -4.33 -7.33
CA VAL A 25 -0.53 -4.76 -6.11
C VAL A 25 -0.71 -3.56 -5.21
N SER A 26 -1.95 -3.32 -4.81
CA SER A 26 -2.28 -2.25 -3.86
C SER A 26 -2.93 -2.88 -2.64
N ILE A 27 -2.33 -2.66 -1.48
CA ILE A 27 -2.82 -3.20 -0.22
C ILE A 27 -3.08 -2.06 0.73
N TYR A 28 -4.26 -2.06 1.36
CA TYR A 28 -4.62 -1.13 2.41
C TYR A 28 -5.03 -1.93 3.63
N LEU A 29 -4.62 -1.50 4.80
CA LEU A 29 -5.05 -2.15 6.03
C LEU A 29 -5.06 -1.14 7.17
N PRO A 30 -6.00 -1.29 8.11
CA PRO A 30 -5.97 -0.49 9.33
C PRO A 30 -4.81 -0.96 10.19
N THR A 31 -4.14 -0.02 10.83
CA THR A 31 -3.05 -0.32 11.74
C THR A 31 -3.31 0.36 13.07
N HIS A 32 -2.45 0.08 14.04
CA HIS A 32 -2.61 0.61 15.38
C HIS A 32 -1.32 1.30 15.81
N ARG A 33 -1.48 2.43 16.47
CA ARG A 33 -0.33 3.19 16.99
C ARG A 33 0.29 2.52 18.19
N VAL A 34 -0.47 1.64 18.85
CA VAL A 34 -0.03 0.95 20.05
C VAL A 34 0.72 -0.32 19.67
N THR A 35 1.96 -0.45 20.16
CA THR A 35 2.83 -1.57 19.80
C THR A 35 2.18 -2.92 20.08
N GLN A 36 1.37 -3.04 21.13
CA GLN A 36 0.71 -4.29 21.48
C GLN A 36 -0.17 -4.83 20.38
N GLU A 37 -0.70 -3.96 19.52
CA GLU A 37 -1.62 -4.38 18.47
C GLU A 37 -0.90 -4.70 17.16
N THR A 38 0.40 -4.44 17.07
CA THR A 38 1.11 -4.64 15.81
C THR A 38 1.25 -6.10 15.41
N THR A 39 1.25 -7.02 16.39
CA THR A 39 1.29 -8.45 16.07
C THR A 39 0.06 -8.85 15.25
N ARG A 40 -1.12 -8.35 15.66
CA ARG A 40 -2.35 -8.59 14.92
C ARG A 40 -2.29 -7.95 13.54
N ASP A 41 -1.79 -6.72 13.46
CA ASP A 41 -1.68 -6.01 12.18
C ASP A 41 -0.78 -6.77 11.22
N ARG A 42 0.32 -7.31 11.73
CA ARG A 42 1.24 -8.10 10.91
C ARG A 42 0.58 -9.36 10.37
N LEU A 43 -0.25 -10.01 11.19
CA LEU A 43 -0.98 -11.19 10.74
C LEU A 43 -2.00 -10.83 9.66
N VAL A 44 -2.67 -9.69 9.81
CA VAL A 44 -3.59 -9.22 8.77
C VAL A 44 -2.84 -8.98 7.47
N LEU A 45 -1.66 -8.35 7.54
CA LEU A 45 -0.86 -8.14 6.33
C LEU A 45 -0.46 -9.46 5.69
N ARG A 46 -0.13 -10.45 6.50
CA ARG A 46 0.23 -11.76 5.99
C ARG A 46 -0.93 -12.39 5.21
N ASP A 47 -2.16 -12.27 5.76
CA ASP A 47 -3.35 -12.77 5.08
C ASP A 47 -3.59 -12.02 3.78
N LEU A 48 -3.43 -10.70 3.80
CA LEU A 48 -3.60 -9.88 2.59
C LEU A 48 -2.52 -10.21 1.55
N THR A 49 -1.31 -10.53 2.00
CA THR A 49 -0.26 -10.98 1.10
C THR A 49 -0.66 -12.27 0.39
N ASN A 50 -1.22 -13.22 1.13
CA ASN A 50 -1.68 -14.47 0.53
C ASN A 50 -2.77 -14.21 -0.52
N GLN A 51 -3.68 -13.28 -0.24
CA GLN A 51 -4.70 -12.90 -1.19
C GLN A 51 -4.09 -12.25 -2.44
N ALA A 52 -3.09 -11.41 -2.26
CA ALA A 52 -2.41 -10.76 -3.37
C ALA A 52 -1.73 -11.79 -4.27
N ILE A 53 -1.05 -12.76 -3.67
CA ILE A 53 -0.37 -13.81 -4.43
C ILE A 53 -1.39 -14.64 -5.22
N GLN A 54 -2.52 -14.96 -4.60
CA GLN A 54 -3.58 -15.68 -5.28
C GLN A 54 -4.08 -14.90 -6.50
N GLN A 55 -4.33 -13.60 -6.33
CA GLN A 55 -4.80 -12.77 -7.44
C GLN A 55 -3.76 -12.62 -8.53
N LEU A 56 -2.48 -12.52 -8.17
CA LEU A 56 -1.40 -12.46 -9.15
C LEU A 56 -1.35 -13.75 -9.98
N ASN A 57 -1.45 -14.89 -9.32
CA ASN A 57 -1.45 -16.19 -10.02
C ASN A 57 -2.67 -16.32 -10.92
N ASP A 58 -3.84 -15.89 -10.45
CA ASP A 58 -5.07 -15.94 -11.25
C ASP A 58 -4.98 -15.01 -12.46
N ALA A 59 -4.23 -13.93 -12.36
CA ALA A 59 -4.04 -12.99 -13.45
C ALA A 59 -2.94 -13.42 -14.43
N GLY A 60 -2.27 -14.54 -14.16
CA GLY A 60 -1.24 -15.04 -15.03
C GLY A 60 0.11 -14.36 -14.89
N ALA A 61 0.40 -13.79 -13.72
CA ALA A 61 1.67 -13.12 -13.50
C ALA A 61 2.83 -14.10 -13.58
N ASP A 62 3.99 -13.60 -14.03
CA ASP A 62 5.19 -14.40 -14.13
C ASP A 62 5.63 -14.84 -12.75
N SER A 63 6.06 -16.10 -12.61
CA SER A 63 6.40 -16.66 -11.31
C SER A 63 7.57 -15.92 -10.62
N ASP A 64 8.51 -15.39 -11.39
CA ASP A 64 9.61 -14.63 -10.82
C ASP A 64 9.12 -13.31 -10.24
N ASP A 65 8.17 -12.66 -10.92
CA ASP A 65 7.58 -11.42 -10.43
C ASP A 65 6.75 -11.67 -9.18
N VAL A 66 6.00 -12.75 -9.16
CA VAL A 66 5.20 -13.14 -7.99
C VAL A 66 6.12 -13.38 -6.79
N ALA A 67 7.21 -14.12 -7.00
CA ALA A 67 8.15 -14.42 -5.94
C ALA A 67 8.81 -13.16 -5.39
N ASP A 68 9.14 -12.22 -6.26
CA ASP A 68 9.76 -10.97 -5.86
C ASP A 68 8.81 -10.13 -5.00
N ILE A 69 7.57 -9.98 -5.46
CA ILE A 69 6.57 -9.23 -4.71
C ILE A 69 6.27 -9.90 -3.37
N GLU A 70 6.12 -11.21 -3.38
CA GLU A 70 5.87 -11.97 -2.15
C GLU A 70 7.00 -11.80 -1.14
N SER A 71 8.23 -11.86 -1.61
CA SER A 71 9.40 -11.70 -0.75
C SER A 71 9.39 -10.35 -0.03
N HIS A 72 9.10 -9.28 -0.75
CA HIS A 72 9.02 -7.95 -0.15
C HIS A 72 7.91 -7.85 0.88
N LEU A 73 6.74 -8.38 0.56
CA LEU A 73 5.59 -8.31 1.46
C LEU A 73 5.80 -9.14 2.72
N LEU A 74 6.36 -10.34 2.58
CA LEU A 74 6.62 -11.20 3.73
C LEU A 74 7.73 -10.62 4.61
N HIS A 75 8.76 -10.04 4.01
CA HIS A 75 9.79 -9.39 4.79
C HIS A 75 9.18 -8.27 5.65
N LEU A 76 8.33 -7.46 5.06
CA LEU A 76 7.66 -6.39 5.78
C LEU A 76 6.78 -6.94 6.91
N ALA A 77 6.05 -8.01 6.65
CA ALA A 77 5.14 -8.57 7.63
C ALA A 77 5.85 -9.29 8.77
N GLU A 78 6.95 -9.97 8.49
CA GLU A 78 7.56 -10.89 9.44
C GLU A 78 8.91 -10.47 9.98
N ASP A 79 9.72 -9.76 9.18
CA ASP A 79 11.12 -9.53 9.52
C ASP A 79 11.46 -8.08 9.85
N ASP A 80 10.65 -7.13 9.45
CA ASP A 80 10.96 -5.72 9.65
C ASP A 80 10.33 -5.18 10.93
N ASP A 81 10.91 -5.55 12.06
CA ASP A 81 10.38 -5.16 13.37
C ASP A 81 10.39 -3.64 13.57
N GLU A 82 11.40 -2.96 13.07
CA GLU A 82 11.50 -1.50 13.22
C GLU A 82 10.35 -0.78 12.54
N PHE A 83 9.93 -1.28 11.38
CA PHE A 83 8.82 -0.68 10.65
C PHE A 83 7.57 -0.63 11.50
N TRP A 84 7.32 -1.67 12.29
CA TRP A 84 6.07 -1.80 13.06
C TRP A 84 6.08 -1.06 14.39
N ILE A 85 7.22 -0.51 14.79
CA ILE A 85 7.30 0.28 16.01
C ILE A 85 6.49 1.56 15.87
N ASP A 86 6.54 2.20 14.71
CA ASP A 86 5.88 3.49 14.47
C ASP A 86 4.83 3.34 13.37
N GLN A 87 3.58 3.16 13.78
CA GLN A 87 2.47 3.07 12.84
C GLN A 87 1.49 4.22 13.03
N ALA A 88 0.70 4.48 12.01
CA ALA A 88 -0.39 5.44 12.05
C ALA A 88 -1.71 4.67 12.10
N ASP A 89 -2.79 5.27 11.62
CA ASP A 89 -4.11 4.63 11.67
C ASP A 89 -4.33 3.67 10.53
N SER A 90 -3.59 3.82 9.43
CA SER A 90 -3.66 2.92 8.28
C SER A 90 -2.32 2.82 7.59
N LEU A 91 -2.16 1.77 6.80
CA LEU A 91 -0.98 1.54 6.00
C LEU A 91 -1.41 1.26 4.57
N ALA A 92 -0.76 1.92 3.63
CA ALA A 92 -0.92 1.64 2.20
C ALA A 92 0.38 1.06 1.68
N ILE A 93 0.29 -0.01 0.90
CA ILE A 93 1.45 -0.67 0.30
C ILE A 93 1.22 -0.79 -1.19
N PHE A 94 2.21 -0.36 -1.96
CA PHE A 94 2.17 -0.46 -3.42
C PHE A 94 3.37 -1.26 -3.88
N ALA A 95 3.11 -2.37 -4.54
CA ALA A 95 4.16 -3.29 -4.98
C ALA A 95 3.97 -3.67 -6.45
N SER A 96 5.05 -3.63 -7.19
CA SER A 96 5.10 -4.12 -8.55
C SER A 96 6.48 -4.78 -8.74
N PRO A 97 6.75 -5.44 -9.88
CA PRO A 97 8.04 -6.08 -10.05
C PRO A 97 9.24 -5.15 -9.84
N ASN A 98 9.07 -3.86 -10.10
CA ASN A 98 10.17 -2.90 -10.02
C ASN A 98 9.97 -1.83 -8.96
N ARG A 99 8.93 -1.94 -8.15
CA ARG A 99 8.61 -0.89 -7.17
C ARG A 99 8.01 -1.49 -5.91
N PHE A 100 8.44 -0.98 -4.77
CA PHE A 100 7.84 -1.33 -3.49
C PHE A 100 7.90 -0.09 -2.61
N GLU A 101 6.73 0.39 -2.17
CA GLU A 101 6.69 1.54 -1.27
C GLU A 101 5.52 1.43 -0.31
N THR A 102 5.66 2.11 0.83
CA THR A 102 4.65 2.10 1.88
C THR A 102 4.36 3.52 2.31
N HIS A 103 3.12 3.77 2.76
CA HIS A 103 2.72 5.06 3.29
C HIS A 103 1.87 4.85 4.53
N ARG A 104 2.25 5.50 5.63
CA ARG A 104 1.49 5.48 6.87
C ARG A 104 0.53 6.65 6.85
N LEU A 105 -0.76 6.37 7.02
CA LEU A 105 -1.80 7.36 6.83
C LEU A 105 -2.56 7.62 8.12
N PRO A 106 -2.96 8.87 8.38
CA PRO A 106 -3.65 9.22 9.63
C PRO A 106 -5.12 8.84 9.64
N ASN A 107 -5.68 8.41 8.51
CA ASN A 107 -7.10 8.06 8.41
C ASN A 107 -7.27 6.55 8.46
N HIS A 108 -8.38 6.12 9.06
CA HIS A 108 -8.71 4.71 9.11
C HIS A 108 -9.22 4.22 7.74
N LEU A 109 -8.59 3.19 7.19
CA LEU A 109 -8.98 2.57 5.94
C LEU A 109 -9.27 1.10 6.16
N SER A 110 -10.25 0.58 5.44
CA SER A 110 -10.58 -0.84 5.51
C SER A 110 -9.54 -1.68 4.80
N ALA A 111 -9.35 -2.90 5.26
CA ALA A 111 -8.42 -3.83 4.63
C ALA A 111 -8.89 -4.18 3.23
N SER A 112 -7.99 -4.12 2.26
CA SER A 112 -8.30 -4.48 0.87
C SER A 112 -7.05 -4.83 0.10
N VAL A 113 -7.23 -5.63 -0.95
CA VAL A 113 -6.16 -6.01 -1.87
C VAL A 113 -6.70 -5.84 -3.29
N GLU A 114 -5.90 -5.20 -4.13
CA GLU A 114 -6.26 -4.97 -5.52
C GLU A 114 -5.06 -5.31 -6.40
N VAL A 115 -5.26 -6.15 -7.40
CA VAL A 115 -4.22 -6.49 -8.37
C VAL A 115 -4.74 -6.11 -9.75
N SER A 116 -4.03 -5.22 -10.44
CA SER A 116 -4.40 -4.81 -11.78
C SER A 116 -3.18 -4.23 -12.50
N ASP A 117 -3.39 -3.65 -13.67
CA ASP A 117 -2.30 -3.04 -14.43
C ASP A 117 -1.96 -1.63 -13.96
N GLN A 118 -2.69 -1.12 -12.97
CA GLN A 118 -2.43 0.17 -12.35
C GLN A 118 -2.65 0.06 -10.85
N PHE A 119 -1.98 0.92 -10.08
CA PHE A 119 -2.21 0.98 -8.65
C PHE A 119 -3.59 1.55 -8.36
N HIS A 120 -4.25 0.97 -7.37
CA HIS A 120 -5.55 1.41 -6.91
C HIS A 120 -5.34 2.49 -5.85
N ILE A 121 -5.42 3.76 -6.26
CA ILE A 121 -5.08 4.87 -5.37
C ILE A 121 -6.29 5.62 -4.81
N THR A 122 -7.51 5.23 -5.16
CA THR A 122 -8.70 5.91 -4.68
C THR A 122 -8.76 6.02 -3.15
N PRO A 123 -8.52 4.93 -2.39
CA PRO A 123 -8.50 5.05 -0.93
C PRO A 123 -7.41 5.99 -0.44
N LEU A 124 -6.25 6.01 -1.11
CA LEU A 124 -5.17 6.92 -0.76
C LEU A 124 -5.59 8.37 -0.94
N LEU A 125 -6.24 8.68 -2.06
CA LEU A 125 -6.70 10.04 -2.32
C LEU A 125 -7.73 10.50 -1.30
N ARG A 126 -8.59 9.60 -0.84
CA ARG A 126 -9.58 9.92 0.19
C ARG A 126 -8.93 10.18 1.54
N ALA A 127 -7.83 9.50 1.83
CA ALA A 127 -7.15 9.62 3.11
C ALA A 127 -6.26 10.85 3.18
N VAL A 128 -5.81 11.35 2.03
CA VAL A 128 -4.90 12.47 1.95
C VAL A 128 -5.69 13.76 1.79
N SER A 129 -5.37 14.76 2.61
CA SER A 129 -5.99 16.07 2.53
C SER A 129 -4.95 17.08 2.07
N PHE A 130 -5.14 17.59 0.85
CA PHE A 130 -4.29 18.64 0.32
C PHE A 130 -5.02 19.96 0.35
N PRO A 131 -4.31 21.07 0.52
CA PRO A 131 -4.94 22.39 0.40
C PRO A 131 -5.61 22.59 -0.96
N GLN A 132 -5.19 21.84 -1.96
CA GLN A 132 -5.72 21.92 -3.32
C GLN A 132 -6.43 20.63 -3.69
N ALA A 133 -7.48 20.31 -2.93
CA ALA A 133 -8.23 19.08 -3.15
C ALA A 133 -8.79 18.98 -4.57
N ALA A 134 -9.20 20.13 -5.15
CA ALA A 134 -9.70 20.14 -6.52
C ALA A 134 -8.65 19.70 -7.52
N TRP A 135 -7.39 20.07 -7.27
CA TRP A 135 -6.28 19.67 -8.12
C TRP A 135 -6.09 18.14 -8.09
N VAL A 136 -6.17 17.57 -6.91
CA VAL A 136 -6.04 16.11 -6.75
C VAL A 136 -7.13 15.39 -7.51
N LEU A 137 -8.36 15.87 -7.38
CA LEU A 137 -9.50 15.30 -8.12
C LEU A 137 -9.33 15.44 -9.62
N ALA A 138 -8.80 16.55 -10.07
CA ALA A 138 -8.57 16.79 -11.50
C ALA A 138 -7.57 15.77 -12.05
N ILE A 139 -6.50 15.49 -11.32
CA ILE A 139 -5.53 14.49 -11.74
C ILE A 139 -6.17 13.12 -11.85
N ALA A 140 -6.94 12.74 -10.83
CA ALA A 140 -7.59 11.42 -10.81
C ALA A 140 -8.55 11.25 -11.97
N ARG A 141 -9.25 12.32 -12.36
CA ARG A 141 -10.21 12.24 -13.44
C ARG A 141 -9.59 12.42 -14.81
N GLY A 142 -8.47 13.13 -14.86
CA GLY A 142 -7.81 13.44 -16.13
C GLY A 142 -6.90 12.34 -16.61
N SER A 143 -6.73 11.31 -15.82
CA SER A 143 -5.83 10.22 -16.19
C SER A 143 -6.46 9.23 -17.13
#